data_d5a2f3b9c56566d332ba88754305de36
#
_entry.id   d5a2f3b9c56566d332ba88754305de36
#
_cell.length_a   1.000
_cell.length_b   1.000
_cell.length_c   1.000
_cell.angle_alpha   90.00
_cell.angle_beta   90.00
_cell.angle_gamma   90.00
#
_symmetry.space_group_name_H-M   'P 1'
#
loop_
_entity.id
_entity.type
_entity.pdbx_description
1 polymer ?
#
loop_
_entity_poly.entity_id
_entity_poly.type
_entity_poly.pdbx_seq_one_letter_code
_entity_poly.pdbx_strand_id
1 'polypeptide(L)'
;MSRRILNRWFLTALLAACATLTAHGQAAGTYTPYSIYGVGDLSQPGSAYSKTMGGVGVALRNNRYLNLLNPAAVTARDSLAFMADFSLYNDNKIFRQEGIKSASNTFNINNLAMSFPLWHNAAMMVGIMPFSDTGFGYSFDYTDPEVIGQTGNINYSATGKGSIYKAFAAAGMTFFKRVSVGAQWNTYFGMIEKNFYTEFNDASYNSIRNGSKGQITGNNFKFGVQYEQPLGGKHSLTLGATYTTAATLSGTMESFRYSGGTAAADTLFYKLETLGVDSKVQLASEFAVGVTFQEKGRWSASFDYSRSDWSKCGLDGARGFTASKAFTASTAETYRAGFEIVPNRNDIRYYMNHVAYRAGAYHKKEYYLLNGSPVTSTGITLGVTLPIVNGYNGLTLGVDFGQRGNLGGEMIRERYINFSVGFNLFDIWFRKHQYD
;
A
#
# COMPACT_ATOMS: atom_id res chain seq x y z
N MET A 1 2.83 -19.62 37.42
CA MET A 1 3.49 -19.81 36.14
C MET A 1 4.06 -18.47 35.70
N SER A 2 5.39 -18.31 35.59
CA SER A 2 6.07 -17.01 35.45
C SER A 2 5.69 -16.32 34.12
N ARG A 3 5.36 -15.02 34.15
CA ARG A 3 5.10 -14.15 32.98
C ARG A 3 6.18 -14.27 31.87
N ARG A 4 7.42 -14.61 32.24
CA ARG A 4 8.54 -14.86 31.30
C ARG A 4 8.34 -16.12 30.43
N ILE A 5 7.65 -17.13 30.95
CA ILE A 5 7.39 -18.38 30.21
C ILE A 5 6.27 -18.13 29.17
N LEU A 6 5.24 -17.40 29.54
CA LEU A 6 4.14 -17.05 28.64
C LEU A 6 4.60 -16.20 27.43
N ASN A 7 5.49 -15.23 27.68
CA ASN A 7 6.09 -14.40 26.63
C ASN A 7 7.00 -15.21 25.68
N ARG A 8 7.71 -16.20 26.17
CA ARG A 8 8.54 -17.08 25.33
C ARG A 8 7.68 -17.97 24.41
N TRP A 9 6.61 -18.53 24.93
CA TRP A 9 5.69 -19.34 24.15
C TRP A 9 4.92 -18.52 23.11
N PHE A 10 4.56 -17.30 23.44
CA PHE A 10 3.92 -16.39 22.49
C PHE A 10 4.87 -15.97 21.36
N LEU A 11 6.14 -15.71 21.68
CA LEU A 11 7.17 -15.37 20.69
C LEU A 11 7.50 -16.56 19.78
N THR A 12 7.59 -17.77 20.33
CA THR A 12 7.81 -18.99 19.55
C THR A 12 6.60 -19.35 18.68
N ALA A 13 5.38 -19.16 19.17
CA ALA A 13 4.17 -19.36 18.38
C ALA A 13 4.07 -18.34 17.23
N LEU A 14 4.43 -17.09 17.47
CA LEU A 14 4.49 -16.05 16.45
C LEU A 14 5.54 -16.34 15.38
N LEU A 15 6.76 -16.77 15.79
CA LEU A 15 7.82 -17.18 14.88
C LEU A 15 7.46 -18.44 14.07
N ALA A 16 6.80 -19.42 14.70
CA ALA A 16 6.31 -20.62 14.02
C ALA A 16 5.20 -20.28 13.02
N ALA A 17 4.26 -19.39 13.37
CA ALA A 17 3.24 -18.90 12.45
C ALA A 17 3.85 -18.15 11.25
N CYS A 18 4.88 -17.31 11.46
CA CYS A 18 5.61 -16.67 10.38
C CYS A 18 6.36 -17.66 9.47
N ALA A 19 6.93 -18.72 10.04
CA ALA A 19 7.65 -19.74 9.28
C ALA A 19 6.73 -20.59 8.39
N THR A 20 5.48 -20.82 8.79
CA THR A 20 4.51 -21.56 7.97
C THR A 20 3.94 -20.75 6.80
N LEU A 21 4.01 -19.42 6.87
CA LEU A 21 3.55 -18.52 5.80
C LEU A 21 4.51 -18.48 4.60
N THR A 22 5.76 -18.93 4.75
CA THR A 22 6.76 -18.92 3.67
C THR A 22 6.71 -20.14 2.75
N ALA A 23 5.87 -21.13 3.05
CA ALA A 23 5.84 -22.44 2.34
C ALA A 23 4.91 -22.49 1.12
N HIS A 24 4.09 -21.48 0.88
CA HIS A 24 3.24 -21.40 -0.32
C HIS A 24 3.82 -20.39 -1.29
N GLY A 25 4.17 -20.88 -2.49
CA GLY A 25 4.83 -20.12 -3.55
C GLY A 25 4.23 -18.73 -3.76
N GLN A 26 5.04 -17.81 -4.28
CA GLN A 26 4.80 -16.39 -4.49
C GLN A 26 3.34 -16.08 -4.85
N ALA A 27 2.50 -15.91 -3.83
CA ALA A 27 1.17 -15.37 -4.02
C ALA A 27 1.34 -13.94 -4.51
N ALA A 28 0.64 -13.56 -5.57
CA ALA A 28 0.60 -12.18 -6.00
C ALA A 28 0.11 -11.31 -4.83
N GLY A 29 0.76 -10.18 -4.58
CA GLY A 29 0.42 -9.26 -3.50
C GLY A 29 -0.98 -8.63 -3.65
N THR A 30 -1.50 -8.58 -4.86
CA THR A 30 -2.89 -8.25 -5.19
C THR A 30 -3.37 -9.14 -6.33
N TYR A 31 -4.67 -9.23 -6.50
CA TYR A 31 -5.26 -9.76 -7.73
C TYR A 31 -6.28 -8.74 -8.24
N THR A 32 -5.92 -8.05 -9.32
CA THR A 32 -6.79 -7.10 -9.99
C THR A 32 -6.38 -6.92 -11.45
N PRO A 33 -7.33 -6.95 -12.40
CA PRO A 33 -7.03 -6.65 -13.80
C PRO A 33 -6.38 -5.28 -14.00
N TYR A 34 -6.66 -4.33 -13.14
CA TYR A 34 -6.07 -2.99 -13.20
C TYR A 34 -4.56 -2.96 -12.93
N SER A 35 -3.99 -3.99 -12.29
CA SER A 35 -2.55 -4.09 -12.02
C SER A 35 -1.70 -4.37 -13.26
N ILE A 36 -2.33 -4.62 -14.41
CA ILE A 36 -1.65 -4.77 -15.71
C ILE A 36 -0.97 -3.46 -16.16
N TYR A 37 -1.48 -2.31 -15.69
CA TYR A 37 -1.06 -1.00 -16.15
C TYR A 37 0.06 -0.41 -15.29
N GLY A 38 0.97 0.33 -15.95
CA GLY A 38 2.05 1.08 -15.30
C GLY A 38 2.91 0.22 -14.39
N VAL A 39 3.15 0.72 -13.18
CA VAL A 39 3.93 0.03 -12.13
C VAL A 39 3.09 -0.97 -11.32
N GLY A 40 1.85 -1.24 -11.72
CA GLY A 40 0.92 -2.10 -11.00
C GLY A 40 -0.10 -1.32 -10.15
N ASP A 41 -0.80 -2.03 -9.27
CA ASP A 41 -1.76 -1.47 -8.33
C ASP A 41 -1.03 -0.84 -7.14
N LEU A 42 -1.19 0.47 -6.93
CA LEU A 42 -0.55 1.18 -5.84
C LEU A 42 -1.20 0.81 -4.51
N SER A 43 -0.41 0.24 -3.61
CA SER A 43 -0.84 -0.12 -2.27
C SER A 43 -1.28 1.11 -1.48
N GLN A 44 -2.37 0.99 -0.72
CA GLN A 44 -2.80 2.05 0.18
C GLN A 44 -1.77 2.20 1.32
N PRO A 45 -1.11 3.36 1.44
CA PRO A 45 -0.06 3.56 2.44
C PRO A 45 -0.63 3.67 3.85
N GLY A 46 0.21 3.39 4.84
CA GLY A 46 -0.11 3.52 6.25
C GLY A 46 -0.28 2.19 6.98
N SER A 47 -0.31 2.26 8.32
CA SER A 47 -0.53 1.12 9.21
C SER A 47 -2.02 0.72 9.23
N ALA A 48 -2.34 -0.41 9.86
CA ALA A 48 -3.73 -0.80 10.08
C ALA A 48 -4.52 0.30 10.82
N TYR A 49 -3.87 1.02 11.72
CA TYR A 49 -4.46 2.16 12.41
C TYR A 49 -4.98 3.23 11.43
N SER A 50 -4.16 3.70 10.50
CA SER A 50 -4.60 4.73 9.54
C SER A 50 -5.60 4.18 8.52
N LYS A 51 -5.47 2.92 8.10
CA LYS A 51 -6.42 2.27 7.18
C LYS A 51 -7.84 2.20 7.76
N THR A 52 -7.98 1.97 9.06
CA THR A 52 -9.30 1.99 9.73
C THR A 52 -9.95 3.37 9.82
N MET A 53 -9.19 4.42 9.48
CA MET A 53 -9.65 5.82 9.43
C MET A 53 -9.61 6.39 8.01
N GLY A 54 -9.92 5.59 6.98
CA GLY A 54 -9.89 6.03 5.58
C GLY A 54 -8.49 6.28 5.02
N GLY A 55 -7.43 5.95 5.75
CA GLY A 55 -6.05 6.20 5.37
C GLY A 55 -5.53 7.60 5.68
N VAL A 56 -6.17 8.34 6.60
CA VAL A 56 -5.68 9.65 7.08
C VAL A 56 -4.42 9.48 7.93
N GLY A 57 -3.58 10.53 7.95
CA GLY A 57 -2.37 10.52 8.75
C GLY A 57 -1.44 11.72 8.55
N VAL A 58 -1.68 12.58 7.54
CA VAL A 58 -0.77 13.70 7.22
C VAL A 58 -0.63 14.67 8.39
N ALA A 59 -1.74 14.99 9.06
CA ALA A 59 -1.76 15.86 10.24
C ALA A 59 -1.96 15.11 11.56
N LEU A 60 -2.11 13.77 11.52
CA LEU A 60 -2.42 12.99 12.71
C LEU A 60 -1.20 12.84 13.61
N ARG A 61 -1.34 13.22 14.90
CA ARG A 61 -0.33 13.06 15.95
C ARG A 61 -0.91 12.23 17.07
N ASN A 62 -0.34 11.03 17.26
CA ASN A 62 -0.77 10.12 18.32
C ASN A 62 0.47 9.51 18.99
N ASN A 63 0.49 9.47 20.33
CA ASN A 63 1.61 8.91 21.09
C ASN A 63 1.56 7.38 21.28
N ARG A 64 0.54 6.72 20.74
CA ARG A 64 0.31 5.28 20.89
C ARG A 64 0.52 4.48 19.62
N TYR A 65 0.35 5.12 18.45
CA TYR A 65 0.44 4.47 17.15
C TYR A 65 1.49 5.14 16.28
N LEU A 66 2.24 4.33 15.55
CA LEU A 66 3.17 4.84 14.55
C LEU A 66 2.41 5.44 13.36
N ASN A 67 2.78 6.66 13.00
CA ASN A 67 2.30 7.29 11.79
C ASN A 67 3.34 7.12 10.68
N LEU A 68 3.03 6.32 9.66
CA LEU A 68 3.88 6.02 8.51
C LEU A 68 3.70 7.01 7.35
N LEU A 69 2.75 7.96 7.47
CA LEU A 69 2.36 8.86 6.39
C LEU A 69 3.10 10.20 6.42
N ASN A 70 3.48 10.69 7.61
CA ASN A 70 4.22 11.92 7.77
C ASN A 70 5.45 11.71 8.67
N PRO A 71 6.69 11.89 8.16
CA PRO A 71 7.90 11.69 8.96
C PRO A 71 8.01 12.66 10.15
N ALA A 72 7.37 13.84 10.11
CA ALA A 72 7.35 14.74 11.25
C ALA A 72 6.59 14.16 12.46
N ALA A 73 5.62 13.28 12.22
CA ALA A 73 4.81 12.67 13.25
C ALA A 73 5.57 11.65 14.11
N VAL A 74 6.77 11.23 13.72
CA VAL A 74 7.62 10.33 14.52
C VAL A 74 7.95 10.90 15.89
N THR A 75 7.87 12.22 16.04
CA THR A 75 8.09 12.93 17.32
C THR A 75 6.87 12.91 18.24
N ALA A 76 5.69 12.47 17.77
CA ALA A 76 4.48 12.37 18.59
C ALA A 76 4.50 11.10 19.43
N ARG A 77 5.35 11.09 20.47
CA ARG A 77 5.58 9.94 21.33
C ARG A 77 5.83 10.38 22.78
N ASP A 78 5.68 9.44 23.68
CA ASP A 78 6.13 9.62 25.04
C ASP A 78 7.66 9.54 25.12
N SER A 79 8.29 10.23 26.07
CA SER A 79 9.74 10.21 26.25
C SER A 79 10.24 8.78 26.42
N LEU A 80 11.36 8.44 25.76
CA LEU A 80 12.04 7.13 25.81
C LEU A 80 11.19 5.94 25.29
N ALA A 81 10.07 6.20 24.59
CA ALA A 81 9.24 5.16 24.06
C ALA A 81 9.86 4.50 22.82
N PHE A 82 10.00 3.18 22.88
CA PHE A 82 10.14 2.32 21.70
C PHE A 82 8.75 1.97 21.17
N MET A 83 8.55 2.03 19.87
CA MET A 83 7.30 1.66 19.25
C MET A 83 7.56 0.76 18.04
N ALA A 84 6.73 -0.27 17.88
CA ALA A 84 6.73 -1.09 16.67
C ALA A 84 5.30 -1.29 16.18
N ASP A 85 5.14 -1.38 14.87
CA ASP A 85 3.87 -1.64 14.20
C ASP A 85 4.07 -2.73 13.14
N PHE A 86 3.24 -3.74 13.22
CA PHE A 86 3.16 -4.82 12.23
C PHE A 86 1.72 -5.00 11.82
N SER A 87 1.45 -5.05 10.52
CA SER A 87 0.10 -5.30 10.07
C SER A 87 0.02 -6.23 8.87
N LEU A 88 -1.11 -6.91 8.80
CA LEU A 88 -1.52 -7.86 7.77
C LEU A 88 -2.75 -7.32 7.07
N TYR A 89 -2.91 -7.67 5.81
CA TYR A 89 -4.01 -7.22 4.97
C TYR A 89 -4.53 -8.39 4.11
N ASN A 90 -5.83 -8.56 4.10
CA ASN A 90 -6.52 -9.55 3.28
C ASN A 90 -7.46 -8.84 2.31
N ASP A 91 -7.22 -9.04 1.02
CA ASP A 91 -7.97 -8.47 -0.10
C ASP A 91 -9.03 -9.47 -0.59
N ASN A 92 -10.30 -9.11 -0.54
CA ASN A 92 -11.40 -9.88 -1.11
C ASN A 92 -12.10 -9.02 -2.15
N LYS A 93 -11.98 -9.42 -3.41
CA LYS A 93 -12.46 -8.63 -4.55
C LYS A 93 -13.42 -9.44 -5.42
N ILE A 94 -14.45 -8.78 -5.92
CA ILE A 94 -15.41 -9.32 -6.88
C ILE A 94 -15.37 -8.42 -8.10
N PHE A 95 -15.07 -9.00 -9.25
CA PHE A 95 -14.98 -8.33 -10.55
C PHE A 95 -16.24 -8.58 -11.36
N ARG A 96 -16.68 -7.57 -12.08
CA ARG A 96 -17.79 -7.69 -13.05
C ARG A 96 -17.48 -6.88 -14.31
N GLN A 97 -17.69 -7.53 -15.48
CA GLN A 97 -17.63 -6.91 -16.80
C GLN A 97 -18.55 -7.71 -17.73
N GLU A 98 -19.47 -7.05 -18.44
CA GLU A 98 -20.28 -7.62 -19.53
C GLU A 98 -20.88 -9.01 -19.23
N GLY A 99 -21.46 -9.18 -18.03
CA GLY A 99 -22.05 -10.47 -17.63
C GLY A 99 -21.09 -11.46 -16.98
N ILE A 100 -19.79 -11.28 -17.13
CA ILE A 100 -18.77 -12.12 -16.49
C ILE A 100 -18.58 -11.66 -15.04
N LYS A 101 -18.51 -12.62 -14.13
CA LYS A 101 -18.24 -12.40 -12.72
C LYS A 101 -17.10 -13.31 -12.26
N SER A 102 -16.11 -12.73 -11.61
CA SER A 102 -14.99 -13.44 -10.97
C SER A 102 -14.75 -12.92 -9.57
N ALA A 103 -14.04 -13.68 -8.74
CA ALA A 103 -13.66 -13.28 -7.39
C ALA A 103 -12.23 -13.71 -7.10
N SER A 104 -11.56 -12.96 -6.25
CA SER A 104 -10.22 -13.29 -5.76
C SER A 104 -10.07 -12.99 -4.28
N ASN A 105 -9.17 -13.72 -3.64
CA ASN A 105 -8.74 -13.51 -2.28
C ASN A 105 -7.22 -13.54 -2.23
N THR A 106 -6.60 -12.53 -1.62
CA THR A 106 -5.15 -12.49 -1.40
C THR A 106 -4.85 -12.06 0.03
N PHE A 107 -3.74 -12.54 0.57
CA PHE A 107 -3.30 -12.24 1.93
C PHE A 107 -1.86 -11.74 1.91
N ASN A 108 -1.60 -10.60 2.55
CA ASN A 108 -0.34 -9.90 2.47
C ASN A 108 0.11 -9.30 3.80
N ILE A 109 1.43 -9.11 3.93
CA ILE A 109 2.01 -8.24 4.93
C ILE A 109 1.85 -6.80 4.46
N ASN A 110 1.22 -5.95 5.29
CA ASN A 110 1.01 -4.56 4.95
C ASN A 110 2.19 -3.66 5.35
N ASN A 111 2.72 -3.83 6.55
CA ASN A 111 3.91 -3.09 7.00
C ASN A 111 4.59 -3.77 8.18
N LEU A 112 5.87 -3.49 8.29
CA LEU A 112 6.68 -3.68 9.50
C LEU A 112 7.46 -2.40 9.71
N ALA A 113 7.28 -1.75 10.86
CA ALA A 113 7.96 -0.51 11.18
C ALA A 113 8.33 -0.45 12.67
N MET A 114 9.45 0.19 12.96
CA MET A 114 9.97 0.40 14.32
C MET A 114 10.41 1.84 14.47
N SER A 115 10.27 2.39 15.68
CA SER A 115 10.63 3.77 15.97
C SER A 115 11.31 3.88 17.32
N PHE A 116 12.36 4.69 17.37
CA PHE A 116 13.24 4.88 18.51
C PHE A 116 13.36 6.36 18.86
N PRO A 117 13.46 6.71 20.16
CA PRO A 117 13.84 8.05 20.57
C PRO A 117 15.33 8.28 20.26
N LEU A 118 15.69 9.47 19.76
CA LEU A 118 17.06 9.92 19.64
C LEU A 118 17.41 10.89 20.78
N TRP A 119 16.55 11.90 20.96
CA TRP A 119 16.60 12.89 22.04
C TRP A 119 15.18 13.18 22.54
N HIS A 120 15.04 14.07 23.51
CA HIS A 120 13.74 14.42 24.07
C HIS A 120 12.72 14.91 23.04
N ASN A 121 13.18 15.58 21.98
CA ASN A 121 12.35 16.19 20.94
C ASN A 121 12.62 15.60 19.55
N ALA A 122 13.47 14.57 19.43
CA ALA A 122 13.82 13.94 18.17
C ALA A 122 13.67 12.42 18.25
N ALA A 123 13.23 11.84 17.15
CA ALA A 123 13.05 10.40 17.01
C ALA A 123 13.33 9.95 15.58
N MET A 124 13.60 8.65 15.44
CA MET A 124 13.75 8.00 14.15
C MET A 124 12.77 6.83 13.98
N MET A 125 12.54 6.46 12.77
CA MET A 125 11.70 5.34 12.38
C MET A 125 12.30 4.64 11.17
N VAL A 126 12.26 3.32 11.15
CA VAL A 126 12.63 2.49 10.01
C VAL A 126 11.52 1.50 9.72
N GLY A 127 11.37 1.10 8.48
CA GLY A 127 10.35 0.12 8.14
C GLY A 127 10.38 -0.31 6.69
N ILE A 128 9.52 -1.27 6.41
CA ILE A 128 9.27 -1.81 5.07
C ILE A 128 7.77 -1.98 4.86
N MET A 129 7.30 -1.69 3.65
CA MET A 129 5.91 -1.85 3.24
C MET A 129 5.82 -2.10 1.73
N PRO A 130 4.76 -2.75 1.23
CA PRO A 130 4.50 -2.81 -0.20
C PRO A 130 4.24 -1.38 -0.73
N PHE A 131 4.71 -1.12 -1.95
CA PHE A 131 4.46 0.12 -2.68
C PHE A 131 3.47 -0.10 -3.81
N SER A 132 3.70 -1.12 -4.63
CA SER A 132 2.78 -1.54 -5.69
C SER A 132 2.87 -3.03 -5.94
N ASP A 133 1.79 -3.60 -6.40
CA ASP A 133 1.67 -5.02 -6.68
C ASP A 133 1.15 -5.25 -8.10
N THR A 134 1.74 -6.23 -8.79
CA THR A 134 1.28 -6.71 -10.07
C THR A 134 0.74 -8.11 -9.89
N GLY A 135 -0.57 -8.28 -10.03
CA GLY A 135 -1.22 -9.57 -9.86
C GLY A 135 -2.51 -9.60 -10.66
N PHE A 136 -2.51 -10.32 -11.76
CA PHE A 136 -3.69 -10.56 -12.59
C PHE A 136 -3.55 -11.90 -13.31
N GLY A 137 -4.71 -12.48 -13.67
CA GLY A 137 -4.78 -13.68 -14.49
C GLY A 137 -6.16 -13.76 -15.08
N TYR A 138 -6.24 -13.75 -16.39
CA TYR A 138 -7.50 -13.95 -17.11
C TYR A 138 -7.22 -14.67 -18.42
N SER A 139 -8.25 -15.34 -18.91
CA SER A 139 -8.24 -16.06 -20.18
C SER A 139 -9.60 -15.90 -20.84
N PHE A 140 -9.60 -15.79 -22.14
CA PHE A 140 -10.83 -15.80 -22.95
C PHE A 140 -10.57 -16.42 -24.30
N ASP A 141 -11.61 -17.02 -24.86
CA ASP A 141 -11.61 -17.52 -26.23
C ASP A 141 -12.09 -16.44 -27.19
N TYR A 142 -11.45 -16.33 -28.33
CA TYR A 142 -11.95 -15.48 -29.41
C TYR A 142 -13.25 -16.04 -29.95
N THR A 143 -14.23 -15.17 -30.12
CA THR A 143 -15.58 -15.54 -30.61
C THR A 143 -15.93 -14.98 -31.98
N ASP A 144 -15.00 -14.25 -32.61
CA ASP A 144 -15.20 -13.68 -33.95
C ASP A 144 -15.21 -14.81 -35.00
N PRO A 145 -16.37 -15.05 -35.71
CA PRO A 145 -16.50 -16.14 -36.67
C PRO A 145 -15.54 -16.04 -37.86
N GLU A 146 -15.15 -14.81 -38.26
CA GLU A 146 -14.25 -14.62 -39.40
C GLU A 146 -12.83 -15.06 -39.04
N VAL A 147 -12.40 -14.78 -37.76
CA VAL A 147 -11.10 -15.18 -37.28
C VAL A 147 -11.06 -16.70 -37.04
N ILE A 148 -12.06 -17.25 -36.32
CA ILE A 148 -12.14 -18.67 -35.99
C ILE A 148 -12.26 -19.53 -37.26
N GLY A 149 -12.98 -19.07 -38.28
CA GLY A 149 -13.13 -19.79 -39.55
C GLY A 149 -11.83 -19.95 -40.32
N GLN A 150 -10.84 -19.11 -40.08
CA GLN A 150 -9.52 -19.16 -40.73
C GLN A 150 -8.44 -19.86 -39.89
N THR A 151 -8.46 -19.67 -38.59
CA THR A 151 -7.37 -20.04 -37.66
C THR A 151 -7.73 -21.12 -36.66
N GLY A 152 -8.99 -21.60 -36.65
CA GLY A 152 -9.52 -22.42 -35.58
C GLY A 152 -9.73 -21.63 -34.28
N ASN A 153 -10.00 -22.31 -33.20
CA ASN A 153 -10.19 -21.69 -31.90
C ASN A 153 -8.88 -21.06 -31.38
N ILE A 154 -8.98 -19.83 -30.92
CA ILE A 154 -7.85 -19.09 -30.34
C ILE A 154 -8.18 -18.82 -28.89
N ASN A 155 -7.29 -19.22 -27.97
CA ASN A 155 -7.33 -18.84 -26.57
C ASN A 155 -6.30 -17.75 -26.29
N TYR A 156 -6.72 -16.69 -25.65
CA TYR A 156 -5.84 -15.63 -25.15
C TYR A 156 -5.80 -15.69 -23.64
N SER A 157 -4.58 -15.74 -23.06
CA SER A 157 -4.39 -15.64 -21.63
C SER A 157 -3.36 -14.56 -21.27
N ALA A 158 -3.60 -13.90 -20.16
CA ALA A 158 -2.70 -12.89 -19.63
C ALA A 158 -2.48 -13.14 -18.14
N THR A 159 -1.22 -13.11 -17.71
CA THR A 159 -0.84 -13.27 -16.32
C THR A 159 0.20 -12.23 -15.91
N GLY A 160 0.07 -11.76 -14.69
CA GLY A 160 1.04 -10.85 -14.08
C GLY A 160 1.34 -11.25 -12.65
N LYS A 161 2.57 -11.05 -12.23
CA LYS A 161 3.01 -11.29 -10.87
C LYS A 161 4.17 -10.37 -10.50
N GLY A 162 4.34 -10.18 -9.19
CA GLY A 162 5.45 -9.43 -8.64
C GLY A 162 5.01 -8.21 -7.85
N SER A 163 5.93 -7.66 -7.09
CA SER A 163 5.67 -6.55 -6.18
C SER A 163 6.88 -5.63 -6.11
N ILE A 164 6.63 -4.34 -5.94
CA ILE A 164 7.64 -3.35 -5.59
C ILE A 164 7.44 -3.00 -4.11
N TYR A 165 8.46 -3.20 -3.32
CA TYR A 165 8.49 -2.84 -1.90
C TYR A 165 9.18 -1.51 -1.71
N LYS A 166 8.84 -0.84 -0.61
CA LYS A 166 9.48 0.37 -0.15
C LYS A 166 10.05 0.14 1.25
N ALA A 167 11.38 0.14 1.38
CA ALA A 167 12.06 0.30 2.65
C ALA A 167 12.29 1.78 2.92
N PHE A 168 12.22 2.19 4.17
CA PHE A 168 12.39 3.60 4.52
C PHE A 168 13.09 3.79 5.86
N ALA A 169 13.82 4.90 5.97
CA ALA A 169 14.37 5.42 7.20
C ALA A 169 13.96 6.90 7.34
N ALA A 170 13.36 7.24 8.47
CA ALA A 170 12.85 8.57 8.75
C ALA A 170 13.42 9.10 10.06
N ALA A 171 13.65 10.42 10.12
CA ALA A 171 13.95 11.13 11.34
C ALA A 171 13.14 12.41 11.42
N GLY A 172 12.80 12.81 12.64
CA GLY A 172 12.03 14.02 12.86
C GLY A 172 12.42 14.68 14.17
N MET A 173 12.16 15.99 14.23
CA MET A 173 12.43 16.82 15.40
C MET A 173 11.30 17.82 15.62
N THR A 174 10.98 18.08 16.87
CA THR A 174 9.97 19.06 17.27
C THR A 174 10.65 20.31 17.85
N PHE A 175 10.29 21.46 17.33
CA PHE A 175 10.73 22.79 17.76
C PHE A 175 9.62 23.50 18.50
N PHE A 176 9.99 24.25 19.53
CA PHE A 176 9.07 25.08 20.31
C PHE A 176 7.81 24.35 20.83
N LYS A 177 7.88 23.02 20.95
CA LYS A 177 6.77 22.11 21.34
C LYS A 177 5.54 22.16 20.38
N ARG A 178 5.65 22.82 19.24
CA ARG A 178 4.51 23.04 18.31
C ARG A 178 4.79 22.69 16.87
N VAL A 179 6.01 22.95 16.39
CA VAL A 179 6.41 22.71 15.01
C VAL A 179 7.27 21.45 14.96
N SER A 180 6.84 20.47 14.21
CA SER A 180 7.61 19.24 13.98
C SER A 180 7.98 19.18 12.51
N VAL A 181 9.23 18.85 12.23
CA VAL A 181 9.74 18.61 10.88
C VAL A 181 10.34 17.21 10.82
N GLY A 182 10.30 16.61 9.65
CA GLY A 182 10.88 15.29 9.44
C GLY A 182 11.30 15.08 8.00
N ALA A 183 12.29 14.23 7.84
CA ALA A 183 12.77 13.76 6.56
C ALA A 183 12.80 12.23 6.55
N GLN A 184 12.51 11.64 5.42
CA GLN A 184 12.49 10.21 5.20
C GLN A 184 13.19 9.90 3.88
N TRP A 185 14.12 8.97 3.90
CA TRP A 185 14.71 8.36 2.74
C TRP A 185 13.94 7.07 2.42
N ASN A 186 13.55 6.90 1.15
CA ASN A 186 12.86 5.71 0.67
C ASN A 186 13.72 5.03 -0.38
N THR A 187 13.82 3.72 -0.28
CA THR A 187 14.40 2.84 -1.29
C THR A 187 13.30 1.91 -1.80
N TYR A 188 13.07 1.93 -3.10
CA TYR A 188 12.14 1.03 -3.78
C TYR A 188 12.92 -0.12 -4.40
N PHE A 189 12.41 -1.34 -4.30
CA PHE A 189 13.01 -2.51 -4.92
C PHE A 189 11.96 -3.58 -5.17
N GLY A 190 12.13 -4.34 -6.24
CA GLY A 190 11.21 -5.42 -6.56
C GLY A 190 11.32 -5.90 -7.97
N MET A 191 10.42 -6.77 -8.34
CA MET A 191 10.33 -7.36 -9.67
C MET A 191 8.87 -7.40 -10.11
N ILE A 192 8.64 -7.09 -11.38
CA ILE A 192 7.34 -7.23 -12.04
C ILE A 192 7.51 -8.12 -13.26
N GLU A 193 6.54 -8.99 -13.49
CA GLU A 193 6.50 -9.87 -14.66
C GLU A 193 5.09 -9.87 -15.23
N LYS A 194 4.99 -9.67 -16.55
CA LYS A 194 3.74 -9.68 -17.30
C LYS A 194 3.91 -10.62 -18.49
N ASN A 195 3.04 -11.60 -18.64
CA ASN A 195 3.04 -12.56 -19.74
C ASN A 195 1.68 -12.57 -20.44
N PHE A 196 1.71 -12.61 -21.74
CA PHE A 196 0.55 -12.67 -22.63
C PHE A 196 0.76 -13.85 -23.58
N TYR A 197 -0.18 -14.77 -23.62
CA TYR A 197 -0.11 -15.98 -24.42
C TYR A 197 -1.31 -16.05 -25.33
N THR A 198 -1.06 -16.24 -26.64
CA THR A 198 -2.09 -16.49 -27.65
C THR A 198 -1.85 -17.91 -28.17
N GLU A 199 -2.78 -18.79 -27.85
CA GLU A 199 -2.73 -20.20 -28.22
C GLU A 199 -3.69 -20.49 -29.37
N PHE A 200 -3.18 -21.12 -30.42
CA PHE A 200 -3.94 -21.59 -31.54
C PHE A 200 -4.17 -23.09 -31.40
N ASN A 201 -5.40 -23.55 -31.51
CA ASN A 201 -5.75 -24.98 -31.47
C ASN A 201 -5.41 -25.69 -32.79
N ASP A 202 -5.32 -24.95 -33.90
CA ASP A 202 -4.88 -25.50 -35.18
C ASP A 202 -3.36 -25.59 -35.23
N ALA A 203 -2.84 -26.79 -35.46
CA ALA A 203 -1.40 -27.07 -35.51
C ALA A 203 -0.66 -26.35 -36.66
N SER A 204 -1.39 -25.78 -37.63
CA SER A 204 -0.85 -24.97 -38.72
C SER A 204 -0.36 -23.61 -38.26
N TYR A 205 -0.78 -23.15 -37.08
CA TYR A 205 -0.42 -21.87 -36.51
C TYR A 205 0.42 -22.03 -35.24
N ASN A 206 1.50 -21.29 -35.18
CA ASN A 206 2.34 -21.26 -33.97
C ASN A 206 1.77 -20.34 -32.91
N SER A 207 1.60 -20.86 -31.71
CA SER A 207 1.25 -20.05 -30.55
C SER A 207 2.28 -18.94 -30.28
N ILE A 208 1.83 -17.81 -29.77
CA ILE A 208 2.69 -16.64 -29.52
C ILE A 208 2.69 -16.32 -28.03
N ARG A 209 3.89 -16.18 -27.47
CA ARG A 209 4.10 -15.70 -26.12
C ARG A 209 4.81 -14.35 -26.14
N ASN A 210 4.16 -13.33 -25.61
CA ASN A 210 4.77 -12.02 -25.35
C ASN A 210 4.97 -11.85 -23.84
N GLY A 211 5.99 -11.14 -23.44
CA GLY A 211 6.15 -10.85 -22.03
C GLY A 211 7.16 -9.75 -21.75
N SER A 212 7.13 -9.32 -20.51
CA SER A 212 8.13 -8.43 -19.95
C SER A 212 8.45 -8.83 -18.52
N LYS A 213 9.72 -8.72 -18.15
CA LYS A 213 10.23 -8.96 -16.80
C LYS A 213 11.14 -7.82 -16.41
N GLY A 214 10.75 -7.08 -15.37
CA GLY A 214 11.50 -5.92 -14.88
C GLY A 214 12.01 -6.15 -13.47
N GLN A 215 13.32 -5.96 -13.27
CA GLN A 215 13.90 -5.78 -11.95
C GLN A 215 14.07 -4.29 -11.72
N ILE A 216 13.45 -3.76 -10.67
CA ILE A 216 13.25 -2.32 -10.47
C ILE A 216 13.86 -1.93 -9.14
N THR A 217 14.62 -0.84 -9.15
CA THR A 217 15.11 -0.14 -7.97
C THR A 217 14.90 1.36 -8.14
N GLY A 218 14.85 2.09 -7.02
CA GLY A 218 14.73 3.55 -7.06
C GLY A 218 14.86 4.15 -5.68
N ASN A 219 15.22 5.41 -5.60
CA ASN A 219 15.36 6.14 -4.33
C ASN A 219 14.68 7.49 -4.42
N ASN A 220 14.08 7.93 -3.33
CA ASN A 220 13.63 9.30 -3.17
C ASN A 220 13.59 9.75 -1.71
N PHE A 221 13.23 11.00 -1.52
CA PHE A 221 13.06 11.60 -0.21
C PHE A 221 11.62 12.04 0.00
N LYS A 222 11.16 11.93 1.25
CA LYS A 222 9.89 12.50 1.70
C LYS A 222 10.17 13.46 2.86
N PHE A 223 9.68 14.68 2.73
CA PHE A 223 9.75 15.70 3.77
C PHE A 223 8.37 15.89 4.38
N GLY A 224 8.34 16.18 5.67
CA GLY A 224 7.09 16.39 6.38
C GLY A 224 7.20 17.52 7.37
N VAL A 225 6.09 18.23 7.55
CA VAL A 225 5.94 19.25 8.57
C VAL A 225 4.58 19.08 9.25
N GLN A 226 4.53 19.35 10.56
CA GLN A 226 3.30 19.44 11.33
C GLN A 226 3.38 20.61 12.27
N TYR A 227 2.26 21.34 12.39
CA TYR A 227 2.06 22.42 13.35
C TYR A 227 0.89 22.08 14.25
N GLU A 228 1.14 21.94 15.56
CA GLU A 228 0.11 21.67 16.55
C GLU A 228 -0.20 22.94 17.35
N GLN A 229 -1.44 23.40 17.26
CA GLN A 229 -1.98 24.53 17.99
C GLN A 229 -2.90 24.05 19.11
N PRO A 230 -2.50 24.17 20.38
CA PRO A 230 -3.42 23.98 21.50
C PRO A 230 -4.52 25.04 21.48
N LEU A 231 -5.76 24.62 21.66
CA LEU A 231 -6.96 25.49 21.64
C LEU A 231 -7.58 25.68 23.03
N GLY A 232 -6.88 25.23 24.06
CA GLY A 232 -7.34 25.23 25.44
C GLY A 232 -7.89 23.88 25.92
N GLY A 233 -7.77 23.61 27.24
CA GLY A 233 -8.14 22.31 27.81
C GLY A 233 -7.35 21.17 27.18
N LYS A 234 -8.06 20.16 26.67
CA LYS A 234 -7.48 19.01 25.98
C LYS A 234 -7.57 19.09 24.46
N HIS A 235 -8.10 20.17 23.91
CA HIS A 235 -8.30 20.33 22.46
C HIS A 235 -7.03 20.81 21.77
N SER A 236 -6.77 20.28 20.58
CA SER A 236 -5.71 20.76 19.70
C SER A 236 -6.12 20.64 18.22
N LEU A 237 -5.60 21.57 17.42
CA LEU A 237 -5.67 21.58 15.98
C LEU A 237 -4.27 21.31 15.44
N THR A 238 -4.13 20.33 14.57
CA THR A 238 -2.86 20.03 13.89
C THR A 238 -3.04 20.23 12.41
N LEU A 239 -2.13 21.00 11.82
CA LEU A 239 -1.97 21.12 10.38
C LEU A 239 -0.74 20.31 9.97
N GLY A 240 -0.83 19.59 8.86
CA GLY A 240 0.27 18.78 8.34
C GLY A 240 0.43 18.94 6.84
N ALA A 241 1.67 18.86 6.39
CA ALA A 241 1.99 18.77 4.97
C ALA A 241 3.15 17.81 4.75
N THR A 242 3.15 17.14 3.59
CA THR A 242 4.26 16.28 3.16
C THR A 242 4.54 16.51 1.68
N TYR A 243 5.81 16.37 1.31
CA TYR A 243 6.25 16.37 -0.08
C TYR A 243 7.21 15.20 -0.31
N THR A 244 6.88 14.35 -1.26
CA THR A 244 7.72 13.24 -1.72
C THR A 244 8.31 13.59 -3.08
N THR A 245 9.61 13.51 -3.23
CA THR A 245 10.28 13.78 -4.52
C THR A 245 10.03 12.65 -5.51
N ALA A 246 10.15 12.92 -6.79
CA ALA A 246 10.14 11.88 -7.81
C ALA A 246 11.29 10.89 -7.58
N ALA A 247 11.10 9.62 -7.98
CA ALA A 247 12.14 8.60 -7.96
C ALA A 247 12.39 8.10 -9.37
N THR A 248 13.59 8.32 -9.92
CA THR A 248 14.00 7.68 -11.17
C THR A 248 14.14 6.18 -10.92
N LEU A 249 13.50 5.38 -11.75
CA LEU A 249 13.62 3.92 -11.70
C LEU A 249 14.89 3.50 -12.43
N SER A 250 15.64 2.61 -11.79
CA SER A 250 16.84 1.97 -12.31
C SER A 250 16.66 0.45 -12.28
N GLY A 251 17.49 -0.25 -13.05
CA GLY A 251 17.42 -1.72 -13.13
C GLY A 251 17.35 -2.20 -14.56
N THR A 252 16.73 -3.34 -14.78
CA THR A 252 16.64 -3.95 -16.10
C THR A 252 15.21 -4.28 -16.46
N MET A 253 14.84 -4.07 -17.71
CA MET A 253 13.57 -4.46 -18.30
C MET A 253 13.84 -5.36 -19.50
N GLU A 254 13.50 -6.62 -19.34
CA GLU A 254 13.53 -7.63 -20.39
C GLU A 254 12.16 -7.66 -21.08
N SER A 255 12.13 -7.61 -22.42
CA SER A 255 10.92 -7.73 -23.22
C SER A 255 11.15 -8.77 -24.29
N PHE A 256 10.22 -9.70 -24.45
CA PHE A 256 10.39 -10.81 -25.35
C PHE A 256 9.10 -11.17 -26.09
N ARG A 257 9.27 -11.78 -27.26
CA ARG A 257 8.21 -12.44 -28.04
C ARG A 257 8.77 -13.74 -28.61
N TYR A 258 8.11 -14.83 -28.32
CA TYR A 258 8.46 -16.16 -28.82
C TYR A 258 7.28 -16.68 -29.64
N SER A 259 7.61 -17.47 -30.70
CA SER A 259 6.66 -18.21 -31.50
C SER A 259 6.95 -19.71 -31.38
N GLY A 260 5.93 -20.54 -31.17
CA GLY A 260 6.05 -21.99 -30.99
C GLY A 260 5.74 -22.48 -29.58
N GLY A 261 5.78 -23.80 -29.42
CA GLY A 261 5.56 -24.47 -28.12
C GLY A 261 6.74 -24.31 -27.16
N THR A 262 6.54 -24.71 -25.91
CA THR A 262 7.51 -24.51 -24.82
C THR A 262 8.87 -25.20 -25.03
N ALA A 263 8.95 -26.22 -25.89
CA ALA A 263 10.17 -27.01 -26.14
C ALA A 263 11.02 -26.55 -27.33
N ALA A 264 10.44 -25.77 -28.27
CA ALA A 264 11.12 -25.31 -29.49
C ALA A 264 10.56 -23.95 -29.91
N ALA A 265 10.66 -22.96 -29.04
CA ALA A 265 10.17 -21.61 -29.34
C ALA A 265 11.21 -20.80 -30.11
N ASP A 266 10.81 -20.29 -31.28
CA ASP A 266 11.63 -19.35 -32.03
C ASP A 266 11.51 -17.95 -31.44
N THR A 267 12.66 -17.29 -31.23
CA THR A 267 12.70 -15.93 -30.73
C THR A 267 12.38 -14.96 -31.84
N LEU A 268 11.19 -14.39 -31.82
CA LEU A 268 10.76 -13.33 -32.77
C LEU A 268 11.31 -11.94 -32.35
N PHE A 269 11.43 -11.74 -31.07
CA PHE A 269 11.88 -10.46 -30.52
C PHE A 269 12.45 -10.68 -29.11
N TYR A 270 13.59 -10.07 -28.85
CA TYR A 270 14.17 -9.98 -27.52
C TYR A 270 14.87 -8.63 -27.36
N LYS A 271 14.58 -7.94 -26.27
CA LYS A 271 15.26 -6.70 -25.91
C LYS A 271 15.45 -6.60 -24.42
N LEU A 272 16.67 -6.35 -24.01
CA LEU A 272 17.04 -5.98 -22.65
C LEU A 272 17.32 -4.47 -22.63
N GLU A 273 16.60 -3.74 -21.79
CA GLU A 273 16.72 -2.30 -21.59
C GLU A 273 17.23 -2.02 -20.18
N THR A 274 18.14 -1.07 -20.03
CA THR A 274 18.57 -0.56 -18.73
C THR A 274 17.70 0.63 -18.38
N LEU A 275 16.87 0.46 -17.33
CA LEU A 275 16.03 1.55 -16.82
C LEU A 275 16.92 2.67 -16.26
N GLY A 276 16.52 3.92 -16.53
CA GLY A 276 17.27 5.11 -16.17
C GLY A 276 18.29 5.55 -17.24
N VAL A 277 18.68 4.65 -18.15
CA VAL A 277 19.58 4.92 -19.28
C VAL A 277 18.82 4.90 -20.60
N ASP A 278 18.31 3.71 -20.99
CA ASP A 278 17.58 3.52 -22.25
C ASP A 278 16.14 4.03 -22.16
N SER A 279 15.56 4.00 -20.97
CA SER A 279 14.18 4.35 -20.70
C SER A 279 14.10 5.15 -19.41
N LYS A 280 13.68 6.41 -19.50
CA LYS A 280 13.54 7.32 -18.34
C LYS A 280 12.14 7.18 -17.74
N VAL A 281 12.00 6.22 -16.86
CA VAL A 281 10.76 6.01 -16.09
C VAL A 281 10.95 6.50 -14.67
N GLN A 282 9.95 7.19 -14.12
CA GLN A 282 10.00 7.76 -12.78
C GLN A 282 8.71 7.42 -12.02
N LEU A 283 8.84 7.31 -10.70
CA LEU A 283 7.68 7.43 -9.79
C LEU A 283 7.37 8.91 -9.60
N ALA A 284 6.09 9.24 -9.60
CA ALA A 284 5.66 10.63 -9.47
C ALA A 284 6.05 11.24 -8.12
N SER A 285 6.29 12.55 -8.12
CA SER A 285 6.29 13.32 -6.88
C SER A 285 4.88 13.41 -6.31
N GLU A 286 4.76 13.41 -4.98
CA GLU A 286 3.50 13.52 -4.27
C GLU A 286 3.52 14.68 -3.29
N PHE A 287 2.46 15.46 -3.28
CA PHE A 287 2.18 16.47 -2.28
C PHE A 287 0.92 16.06 -1.51
N ALA A 288 0.96 16.20 -0.19
CA ALA A 288 -0.22 15.96 0.63
C ALA A 288 -0.33 16.98 1.75
N VAL A 289 -1.56 17.38 2.06
CA VAL A 289 -1.93 18.27 3.19
C VAL A 289 -3.01 17.62 4.01
N GLY A 290 -3.05 17.96 5.28
CA GLY A 290 -4.06 17.44 6.18
C GLY A 290 -4.33 18.36 7.35
N VAL A 291 -5.49 18.15 7.96
CA VAL A 291 -5.92 18.81 9.18
C VAL A 291 -6.49 17.77 10.13
N THR A 292 -6.13 17.89 11.40
CA THR A 292 -6.66 17.05 12.47
C THR A 292 -7.12 17.94 13.61
N PHE A 293 -8.37 17.79 14.01
CA PHE A 293 -8.92 18.36 15.23
C PHE A 293 -9.17 17.24 16.23
N GLN A 294 -8.66 17.39 17.46
CA GLN A 294 -8.75 16.34 18.46
C GLN A 294 -8.97 16.86 19.88
N GLU A 295 -9.67 16.08 20.68
CA GLU A 295 -9.60 16.13 22.14
C GLU A 295 -8.66 15.01 22.58
N LYS A 296 -7.47 15.39 23.08
CA LYS A 296 -6.42 14.44 23.44
C LYS A 296 -6.94 13.33 24.37
N GLY A 297 -6.79 12.09 23.92
CA GLY A 297 -7.19 10.92 24.67
C GLY A 297 -8.66 10.51 24.55
N ARG A 298 -9.49 11.24 23.80
CA ARG A 298 -10.92 10.94 23.68
C ARG A 298 -11.38 10.78 22.24
N TRP A 299 -11.19 11.76 21.38
CA TRP A 299 -11.59 11.66 19.99
C TRP A 299 -10.71 12.50 19.06
N SER A 300 -10.68 12.13 17.80
CA SER A 300 -10.03 12.90 16.75
C SER A 300 -10.82 12.80 15.44
N ALA A 301 -10.84 13.92 14.70
CA ALA A 301 -11.37 14.01 13.35
C ALA A 301 -10.28 14.55 12.43
N SER A 302 -10.05 13.87 11.31
CA SER A 302 -8.96 14.18 10.38
C SER A 302 -9.47 14.22 8.96
N PHE A 303 -8.87 15.11 8.17
CA PHE A 303 -9.09 15.20 6.73
C PHE A 303 -7.74 15.40 6.03
N ASP A 304 -7.48 14.61 4.98
CA ASP A 304 -6.27 14.67 4.17
C ASP A 304 -6.60 14.76 2.69
N TYR A 305 -5.83 15.54 1.96
CA TYR A 305 -5.79 15.59 0.50
C TYR A 305 -4.39 15.26 0.01
N SER A 306 -4.27 14.41 -1.00
CA SER A 306 -3.00 14.12 -1.67
C SER A 306 -3.13 14.15 -3.18
N ARG A 307 -2.05 14.58 -3.85
CA ARG A 307 -1.96 14.67 -5.30
C ARG A 307 -0.58 14.26 -5.79
N SER A 308 -0.54 13.45 -6.85
CA SER A 308 0.68 13.08 -7.57
C SER A 308 0.46 13.12 -9.07
N ASP A 309 1.40 13.71 -9.80
CA ASP A 309 1.32 13.87 -11.27
C ASP A 309 2.20 12.82 -11.97
N TRP A 310 1.56 11.81 -12.54
CA TRP A 310 2.20 10.71 -13.26
C TRP A 310 2.31 10.95 -14.77
N SER A 311 1.68 12.01 -15.31
CA SER A 311 1.66 12.29 -16.74
C SER A 311 3.06 12.52 -17.34
N LYS A 312 4.03 12.91 -16.50
CA LYS A 312 5.41 13.20 -16.90
C LYS A 312 6.40 12.09 -16.50
N CYS A 313 5.90 10.95 -16.04
CA CYS A 313 6.74 9.88 -15.50
C CYS A 313 7.28 8.91 -16.54
N GLY A 314 6.96 9.09 -17.83
CA GLY A 314 7.48 8.26 -18.92
C GLY A 314 6.87 6.86 -19.00
N LEU A 315 5.75 6.61 -18.29
CA LEU A 315 5.09 5.30 -18.27
C LEU A 315 4.40 4.95 -19.59
N ASP A 316 3.89 5.95 -20.31
CA ASP A 316 3.09 5.77 -21.53
C ASP A 316 3.88 5.17 -22.71
N GLY A 317 5.18 5.45 -22.78
CA GLY A 317 6.04 4.96 -23.85
C GLY A 317 7.02 3.85 -23.44
N ALA A 318 7.08 3.52 -22.14
CA ALA A 318 8.08 2.58 -21.61
C ALA A 318 7.59 1.13 -21.75
N ARG A 319 8.44 0.30 -22.38
CA ARG A 319 8.19 -1.14 -22.52
C ARG A 319 8.06 -1.80 -21.15
N GLY A 320 7.16 -2.78 -21.04
CA GLY A 320 6.87 -3.48 -19.79
C GLY A 320 5.96 -2.72 -18.82
N PHE A 321 5.82 -1.39 -18.97
CA PHE A 321 4.89 -0.58 -18.18
C PHE A 321 3.58 -0.34 -18.92
N THR A 322 3.64 -0.05 -20.23
CA THR A 322 2.47 0.12 -21.07
C THR A 322 1.95 -1.23 -21.52
N ALA A 323 0.78 -1.64 -21.06
CA ALA A 323 0.16 -2.91 -21.46
C ALA A 323 -0.79 -2.78 -22.66
N SER A 324 -1.30 -1.60 -22.92
CA SER A 324 -2.31 -1.34 -23.96
C SER A 324 -2.27 0.13 -24.38
N LYS A 325 -2.73 0.42 -25.62
CA LYS A 325 -2.96 1.79 -26.11
C LYS A 325 -4.06 2.53 -25.34
N ALA A 326 -4.91 1.79 -24.62
CA ALA A 326 -5.95 2.36 -23.78
C ALA A 326 -5.41 3.06 -22.51
N PHE A 327 -4.16 2.76 -22.12
CA PHE A 327 -3.52 3.33 -20.93
C PHE A 327 -2.90 4.69 -21.24
N THR A 328 -3.18 5.67 -20.38
CA THR A 328 -2.52 6.97 -20.37
C THR A 328 -2.26 7.36 -18.93
N ALA A 329 -1.01 7.64 -18.57
CA ALA A 329 -0.65 8.11 -17.22
C ALA A 329 -1.25 9.51 -16.96
N SER A 330 -1.77 9.72 -15.76
CA SER A 330 -2.52 10.92 -15.41
C SER A 330 -2.23 11.34 -13.97
N THR A 331 -2.85 12.42 -13.55
CA THR A 331 -2.77 12.89 -12.16
C THR A 331 -3.64 12.02 -11.25
N ALA A 332 -3.05 11.49 -10.19
CA ALA A 332 -3.76 10.85 -9.10
C ALA A 332 -4.12 11.85 -8.02
N GLU A 333 -5.34 11.76 -7.51
CA GLU A 333 -5.85 12.60 -6.42
C GLU A 333 -6.59 11.74 -5.41
N THR A 334 -6.40 12.03 -4.12
CA THR A 334 -7.09 11.28 -3.08
C THR A 334 -7.56 12.21 -1.97
N TYR A 335 -8.83 12.08 -1.61
CA TYR A 335 -9.48 12.72 -0.47
C TYR A 335 -9.74 11.66 0.58
N ARG A 336 -9.40 11.94 1.82
CA ARG A 336 -9.58 11.01 2.95
C ARG A 336 -10.16 11.74 4.14
N ALA A 337 -11.12 11.10 4.81
CA ALA A 337 -11.67 11.59 6.07
C ALA A 337 -11.69 10.45 7.08
N GLY A 338 -11.39 10.76 8.33
CA GLY A 338 -11.34 9.75 9.39
C GLY A 338 -11.76 10.31 10.74
N PHE A 339 -12.36 9.45 11.53
CA PHE A 339 -12.82 9.75 12.89
C PHE A 339 -12.43 8.62 13.84
N GLU A 340 -11.91 8.96 15.02
CA GLU A 340 -11.64 8.05 16.11
C GLU A 340 -12.34 8.53 17.37
N ILE A 341 -12.87 7.60 18.15
CA ILE A 341 -13.39 7.85 19.49
C ILE A 341 -12.97 6.75 20.46
N VAL A 342 -12.55 7.15 21.65
CA VAL A 342 -12.30 6.27 22.79
C VAL A 342 -13.18 6.78 23.93
N PRO A 343 -14.25 6.06 24.32
CA PRO A 343 -15.23 6.57 25.27
C PRO A 343 -14.62 7.02 26.60
N ASN A 344 -13.83 6.18 27.24
CA ASN A 344 -13.12 6.53 28.46
C ASN A 344 -11.89 5.62 28.65
N ARG A 345 -10.69 6.15 28.41
CA ARG A 345 -9.43 5.39 28.52
C ARG A 345 -9.07 4.97 29.95
N ASN A 346 -9.65 5.63 30.94
CA ASN A 346 -9.34 5.42 32.36
C ASN A 346 -10.47 4.71 33.11
N ASP A 347 -11.41 4.11 32.41
CA ASP A 347 -12.49 3.36 33.02
C ASP A 347 -11.95 2.09 33.68
N ILE A 348 -12.25 1.89 34.97
CA ILE A 348 -11.77 0.71 35.73
C ILE A 348 -12.75 -0.46 35.56
N ARG A 349 -14.02 -0.18 35.20
CA ARG A 349 -15.08 -1.19 35.22
C ARG A 349 -15.33 -1.83 33.85
N TYR A 350 -15.34 -1.04 32.79
CA TYR A 350 -15.81 -1.52 31.48
C TYR A 350 -14.70 -1.49 30.45
N TYR A 351 -14.27 -2.68 30.02
CA TYR A 351 -13.23 -2.84 28.99
C TYR A 351 -13.58 -2.11 27.67
N MET A 352 -14.85 -2.16 27.24
CA MET A 352 -15.31 -1.55 26.01
C MET A 352 -15.12 -0.02 25.97
N ASN A 353 -14.99 0.63 27.11
CA ASN A 353 -14.70 2.07 27.19
C ASN A 353 -13.24 2.40 26.85
N HIS A 354 -12.34 1.41 26.91
CA HIS A 354 -10.92 1.57 26.51
C HIS A 354 -10.71 1.33 25.02
N VAL A 355 -11.65 0.66 24.35
CA VAL A 355 -11.56 0.34 22.92
C VAL A 355 -11.62 1.61 22.11
N ALA A 356 -10.71 1.73 21.13
CA ALA A 356 -10.75 2.79 20.14
C ALA A 356 -11.62 2.35 18.97
N TYR A 357 -12.68 3.09 18.70
CA TYR A 357 -13.59 2.89 17.57
C TYR A 357 -13.24 3.89 16.48
N ARG A 358 -13.18 3.43 15.23
CA ARG A 358 -12.81 4.25 14.09
C ARG A 358 -13.75 4.06 12.92
N ALA A 359 -13.92 5.14 12.19
CA ALA A 359 -14.62 5.15 10.91
C ALA A 359 -13.88 6.08 9.97
N GLY A 360 -13.92 5.80 8.68
CA GLY A 360 -13.33 6.66 7.68
C GLY A 360 -13.95 6.46 6.32
N ALA A 361 -13.64 7.36 5.42
CA ALA A 361 -14.03 7.28 4.02
C ALA A 361 -12.91 7.85 3.13
N TYR A 362 -12.84 7.37 1.91
CA TYR A 362 -11.92 7.90 0.92
C TYR A 362 -12.52 7.90 -0.47
N HIS A 363 -12.03 8.84 -1.27
CA HIS A 363 -12.27 8.91 -2.71
C HIS A 363 -10.93 9.13 -3.40
N LYS A 364 -10.57 8.21 -4.31
CA LYS A 364 -9.30 8.19 -5.03
C LYS A 364 -9.56 8.18 -6.52
N LYS A 365 -8.88 9.05 -7.25
CA LYS A 365 -8.68 8.97 -8.69
C LYS A 365 -7.34 8.29 -8.93
N GLU A 366 -7.33 7.21 -9.70
CA GLU A 366 -6.12 6.45 -10.00
C GLU A 366 -5.16 7.26 -10.87
N TYR A 367 -3.89 6.83 -10.93
CA TYR A 367 -2.82 7.53 -11.63
C TYR A 367 -2.84 7.36 -13.16
N TYR A 368 -3.90 6.79 -13.70
CA TYR A 368 -4.07 6.53 -15.14
C TYR A 368 -5.51 6.73 -15.60
N LEU A 369 -5.63 6.94 -16.90
CA LEU A 369 -6.90 6.92 -17.64
C LEU A 369 -6.95 5.65 -18.48
N LEU A 370 -8.14 5.10 -18.66
CA LEU A 370 -8.41 4.02 -19.62
C LEU A 370 -9.37 4.56 -20.69
N ASN A 371 -8.94 4.51 -21.94
CA ASN A 371 -9.65 5.11 -23.08
C ASN A 371 -10.09 6.57 -22.80
N GLY A 372 -9.19 7.35 -22.18
CA GLY A 372 -9.45 8.74 -21.81
C GLY A 372 -10.34 8.94 -20.58
N SER A 373 -10.88 7.88 -19.99
CA SER A 373 -11.76 7.95 -18.81
C SER A 373 -11.01 7.66 -17.50
N PRO A 374 -11.21 8.46 -16.44
CA PRO A 374 -10.55 8.24 -15.16
C PRO A 374 -11.12 7.02 -14.44
N VAL A 375 -10.23 6.20 -13.90
CA VAL A 375 -10.60 5.14 -12.96
C VAL A 375 -10.65 5.71 -11.56
N THR A 376 -11.78 5.57 -10.88
CA THR A 376 -11.98 6.07 -9.52
C THR A 376 -12.28 4.94 -8.54
N SER A 377 -11.88 5.14 -7.30
CA SER A 377 -12.06 4.21 -6.19
C SER A 377 -12.70 4.97 -5.02
N THR A 378 -13.76 4.43 -4.46
CA THR A 378 -14.44 5.01 -3.28
C THR A 378 -14.71 3.93 -2.26
N GLY A 379 -14.43 4.22 -1.00
CA GLY A 379 -14.63 3.24 0.07
C GLY A 379 -14.92 3.88 1.42
N ILE A 380 -15.44 3.03 2.31
CA ILE A 380 -15.72 3.33 3.72
C ILE A 380 -14.98 2.31 4.56
N THR A 381 -14.31 2.77 5.59
CA THR A 381 -13.55 1.93 6.51
C THR A 381 -14.14 1.98 7.91
N LEU A 382 -14.11 0.86 8.59
CA LEU A 382 -14.48 0.71 9.99
C LEU A 382 -13.38 -0.05 10.71
N GLY A 383 -13.17 0.28 11.97
CA GLY A 383 -12.19 -0.47 12.76
C GLY A 383 -12.26 -0.24 14.25
N VAL A 384 -11.62 -1.16 14.94
CA VAL A 384 -11.49 -1.11 16.39
C VAL A 384 -10.05 -1.44 16.78
N THR A 385 -9.56 -0.82 17.87
CA THR A 385 -8.33 -1.29 18.53
C THR A 385 -8.65 -1.74 19.93
N LEU A 386 -8.32 -2.99 20.20
CA LEU A 386 -8.45 -3.65 21.49
C LEU A 386 -7.14 -3.46 22.26
N PRO A 387 -7.11 -2.71 23.36
CA PRO A 387 -5.92 -2.60 24.20
C PRO A 387 -5.64 -3.95 24.89
N ILE A 388 -4.40 -4.48 24.75
CA ILE A 388 -4.05 -5.81 25.28
C ILE A 388 -3.30 -5.68 26.61
N VAL A 389 -2.24 -4.88 26.65
CA VAL A 389 -1.36 -4.75 27.81
C VAL A 389 -1.10 -3.27 28.08
N ASN A 390 -1.26 -2.84 29.34
CA ASN A 390 -0.96 -1.48 29.82
C ASN A 390 -1.62 -0.35 29.00
N GLY A 391 -2.68 -0.64 28.23
CA GLY A 391 -3.43 0.35 27.45
C GLY A 391 -2.66 1.01 26.28
N TYR A 392 -1.41 0.65 26.04
CA TYR A 392 -0.56 1.17 24.96
C TYR A 392 -0.39 0.16 23.82
N ASN A 393 -0.26 -1.13 24.16
CA ASN A 393 -0.22 -2.20 23.16
C ASN A 393 -1.64 -2.56 22.75
N GLY A 394 -1.84 -2.82 21.47
CA GLY A 394 -3.19 -3.08 20.97
C GLY A 394 -3.24 -3.93 19.72
N LEU A 395 -4.36 -4.63 19.58
CA LEU A 395 -4.75 -5.33 18.36
C LEU A 395 -5.77 -4.47 17.61
N THR A 396 -5.39 -4.01 16.43
CA THR A 396 -6.27 -3.27 15.54
C THR A 396 -6.92 -4.23 14.54
N LEU A 397 -8.23 -4.19 14.44
CA LEU A 397 -9.03 -4.92 13.45
C LEU A 397 -9.76 -3.90 12.59
N GLY A 398 -9.69 -4.07 11.28
CA GLY A 398 -10.31 -3.16 10.32
C GLY A 398 -10.98 -3.87 9.18
N VAL A 399 -12.02 -3.24 8.66
CA VAL A 399 -12.74 -3.64 7.45
C VAL A 399 -12.86 -2.44 6.52
N ASP A 400 -12.61 -2.67 5.24
CA ASP A 400 -12.70 -1.68 4.17
C ASP A 400 -13.68 -2.17 3.11
N PHE A 401 -14.75 -1.42 2.90
CA PHE A 401 -15.77 -1.66 1.89
C PHE A 401 -15.65 -0.63 0.79
N GLY A 402 -15.46 -1.08 -0.45
CA GLY A 402 -15.32 -0.11 -1.52
C GLY A 402 -15.62 -0.64 -2.90
N GLN A 403 -15.53 0.28 -3.86
CA GLN A 403 -15.72 0.00 -5.27
C GLN A 403 -14.70 0.79 -6.09
N ARG A 404 -14.11 0.14 -7.10
CA ARG A 404 -13.24 0.73 -8.12
C ARG A 404 -13.84 0.51 -9.49
N GLY A 405 -13.72 1.51 -10.37
CA GLY A 405 -14.23 1.47 -11.72
C GLY A 405 -15.76 1.42 -11.80
N ASN A 406 -16.27 1.32 -12.99
CA ASN A 406 -17.70 1.23 -13.29
C ASN A 406 -17.96 0.20 -14.38
N LEU A 407 -19.22 0.02 -14.82
CA LEU A 407 -19.60 -0.90 -15.89
C LEU A 407 -19.64 -0.24 -17.28
N GLY A 408 -19.29 1.05 -17.38
CA GLY A 408 -19.25 1.77 -18.64
C GLY A 408 -17.83 1.90 -19.19
N GLY A 409 -17.69 2.09 -20.51
CA GLY A 409 -16.44 2.42 -21.15
C GLY A 409 -15.36 1.34 -21.09
N GLU A 410 -15.72 0.07 -21.23
CA GLU A 410 -14.80 -1.09 -21.19
C GLU A 410 -14.06 -1.26 -19.86
N MET A 411 -14.56 -0.62 -18.77
CA MET A 411 -13.99 -0.76 -17.45
C MET A 411 -14.53 -2.00 -16.74
N ILE A 412 -13.71 -2.51 -15.81
CA ILE A 412 -14.08 -3.59 -14.92
C ILE A 412 -14.56 -2.97 -13.61
N ARG A 413 -15.78 -3.30 -13.18
CA ARG A 413 -16.23 -2.92 -11.85
C ARG A 413 -15.69 -3.90 -10.82
N GLU A 414 -14.87 -3.40 -9.92
CA GLU A 414 -14.30 -4.11 -8.79
C GLU A 414 -15.01 -3.67 -7.50
N ARG A 415 -15.59 -4.60 -6.76
CA ARG A 415 -16.09 -4.40 -5.40
C ARG A 415 -15.27 -5.20 -4.44
N TYR A 416 -14.93 -4.62 -3.32
CA TYR A 416 -14.07 -5.28 -2.34
C TYR A 416 -14.57 -5.15 -0.91
N ILE A 417 -14.24 -6.17 -0.12
CA ILE A 417 -14.39 -6.21 1.32
C ILE A 417 -13.05 -6.70 1.86
N ASN A 418 -12.23 -5.78 2.32
CA ASN A 418 -10.87 -6.07 2.74
C ASN A 418 -10.76 -6.05 4.26
N PHE A 419 -9.93 -6.92 4.81
CA PHE A 419 -9.70 -6.99 6.25
C PHE A 419 -8.26 -6.59 6.55
N SER A 420 -8.07 -5.85 7.62
CA SER A 420 -6.76 -5.50 8.14
C SER A 420 -6.63 -5.91 9.60
N VAL A 421 -5.47 -6.46 9.94
CA VAL A 421 -5.11 -6.82 11.31
C VAL A 421 -3.77 -6.18 11.62
N GLY A 422 -3.69 -5.40 12.70
CA GLY A 422 -2.47 -4.70 13.09
C GLY A 422 -2.14 -4.90 14.56
N PHE A 423 -0.85 -5.01 14.83
CA PHE A 423 -0.31 -5.09 16.17
C PHE A 423 0.58 -3.88 16.39
N ASN A 424 0.25 -3.06 17.37
CA ASN A 424 1.13 -2.00 17.83
C ASN A 424 1.75 -2.40 19.18
N LEU A 425 3.06 -2.28 19.23
CA LEU A 425 3.85 -2.51 20.41
C LEU A 425 4.43 -1.20 20.90
N PHE A 426 4.38 -1.00 22.20
CA PHE A 426 4.92 0.15 22.89
C PHE A 426 5.66 -0.33 24.13
N ASP A 427 6.89 0.17 24.35
CA ASP A 427 7.66 -0.08 25.56
C ASP A 427 8.60 1.09 25.87
N ILE A 428 9.02 1.21 27.11
CA ILE A 428 9.96 2.24 27.57
C ILE A 428 11.32 1.58 27.79
N TRP A 429 12.22 1.68 26.79
CA TRP A 429 13.46 0.91 26.78
C TRP A 429 14.65 1.58 27.44
N PHE A 430 14.72 2.87 27.48
CA PHE A 430 15.92 3.60 27.90
C PHE A 430 15.82 4.13 29.36
N ARG A 431 15.05 3.45 30.18
CA ARG A 431 14.97 3.77 31.63
C ARG A 431 16.19 3.22 32.34
N LYS A 432 16.99 4.10 33.00
CA LYS A 432 18.06 3.68 33.86
C LYS A 432 17.44 2.93 35.05
N HIS A 433 17.78 1.64 35.21
CA HIS A 433 17.41 0.92 36.43
C HIS A 433 18.15 1.57 37.61
N GLN A 434 17.43 2.15 38.54
CA GLN A 434 17.95 2.49 39.86
C GLN A 434 17.95 1.18 40.66
N TYR A 435 19.12 0.71 40.98
CA TYR A 435 19.28 -0.33 41.99
C TYR A 435 19.22 0.41 43.34
N ASP A 436 18.15 0.22 44.09
CA ASP A 436 18.07 0.57 45.52
C ASP A 436 18.83 -0.47 46.36
#